data_db9652c53a76ecffc1f692972be36ff7
#
_entry.id   db9652c53a76ecffc1f692972be36ff7
#
_cell.length_a   1.000
_cell.length_b   1.000
_cell.length_c   1.000
_cell.angle_alpha   90.00
_cell.angle_beta   90.00
_cell.angle_gamma   90.00
#
_symmetry.space_group_name_H-M   'P 1'
#
loop_
_entity.id
_entity.type
_entity.pdbx_description
1 polymer ?
#
loop_
_entity_poly.entity_id
_entity_poly.type
_entity_poly.pdbx_seq_one_letter_code
_entity_poly.pdbx_strand_id
1 'polypeptide(L)'
;MPNDIFTFKQFAITQASAAMKVGTDAVMLGAAATLPDSGRVLDIGTGTGIVAIMAAQRRPDVTVTAIEIDPCAADEARANVAATPWSDRIEVVCGDVRTWDGDGRAFDCIVSNPPYYEGMLRGDDHGRNIARHDETLDMATLTATAARLLAEDGTFTVIVPADAEDSLLHSAADNGLAMSRRIDVVTKEGKAPKRIIIEMKRKIDVIRREKIAIRDRHGNYTDEYARLTGDFYKQLN
;
A
#
# COMPACT_ATOMS: atom_id res chain seq x y z
N MET A 1 -0.53 -28.15 0.68
CA MET A 1 0.06 -27.11 1.52
C MET A 1 -0.15 -25.79 0.81
N PRO A 2 -0.71 -24.76 1.42
CA PRO A 2 -0.72 -23.45 0.77
C PRO A 2 0.73 -23.03 0.51
N ASN A 3 0.98 -22.44 -0.66
CA ASN A 3 2.32 -22.02 -1.04
C ASN A 3 2.77 -20.88 -0.12
N ASP A 4 3.63 -21.18 0.85
CA ASP A 4 4.15 -20.21 1.81
C ASP A 4 5.21 -19.30 1.19
N ILE A 5 5.56 -19.53 -0.09
CA ILE A 5 6.50 -18.72 -0.85
C ILE A 5 5.86 -18.30 -2.17
N PHE A 6 5.82 -16.98 -2.41
CA PHE A 6 5.44 -16.40 -3.70
C PHE A 6 6.69 -15.89 -4.43
N THR A 7 6.91 -16.31 -5.68
CA THR A 7 8.14 -15.99 -6.42
C THR A 7 7.88 -14.99 -7.54
N PHE A 8 8.52 -13.84 -7.47
CA PHE A 8 8.60 -12.82 -8.51
C PHE A 8 9.83 -13.04 -9.42
N LYS A 9 10.05 -12.17 -10.41
CA LYS A 9 11.20 -12.24 -11.32
C LYS A 9 12.54 -12.10 -10.60
N GLN A 10 12.63 -11.15 -9.67
CA GLN A 10 13.89 -10.76 -9.04
C GLN A 10 13.95 -11.06 -7.53
N PHE A 11 12.84 -11.45 -6.90
CA PHE A 11 12.76 -11.76 -5.48
C PHE A 11 11.67 -12.80 -5.20
N ALA A 12 11.65 -13.30 -3.97
CA ALA A 12 10.57 -14.16 -3.48
C ALA A 12 10.09 -13.64 -2.12
N ILE A 13 8.83 -13.88 -1.82
CA ILE A 13 8.18 -13.49 -0.56
C ILE A 13 7.78 -14.76 0.19
N THR A 14 8.30 -14.95 1.39
CA THR A 14 7.78 -15.86 2.39
C THR A 14 6.59 -15.19 3.06
N GLN A 15 5.48 -15.94 3.26
CA GLN A 15 4.21 -15.42 3.73
C GLN A 15 3.52 -16.40 4.69
N ALA A 16 4.28 -16.97 5.60
CA ALA A 16 3.80 -17.97 6.56
C ALA A 16 3.14 -17.31 7.78
N SER A 17 3.66 -16.17 8.24
CA SER A 17 3.25 -15.45 9.45
C SER A 17 2.37 -14.23 9.17
N ALA A 18 2.45 -13.64 7.99
CA ALA A 18 1.69 -12.45 7.65
C ALA A 18 0.18 -12.72 7.62
N ALA A 19 -0.60 -11.84 8.25
CA ALA A 19 -2.06 -11.92 8.28
C ALA A 19 -2.68 -11.84 6.88
N MET A 20 -2.05 -11.12 5.96
CA MET A 20 -2.43 -11.04 4.54
C MET A 20 -1.32 -11.61 3.67
N LYS A 21 -1.69 -12.61 2.85
CA LYS A 21 -0.80 -13.14 1.81
C LYS A 21 -0.63 -12.16 0.67
N VAL A 22 0.44 -12.35 -0.13
CA VAL A 22 0.65 -11.60 -1.37
C VAL A 22 -0.62 -11.63 -2.21
N GLY A 23 -1.23 -10.48 -2.37
CA GLY A 23 -2.46 -10.29 -3.12
C GLY A 23 -2.28 -9.29 -4.26
N THR A 24 -3.27 -9.25 -5.14
CA THR A 24 -3.30 -8.30 -6.26
C THR A 24 -3.22 -6.84 -5.78
N ASP A 25 -3.82 -6.53 -4.62
CA ASP A 25 -3.85 -5.17 -4.07
C ASP A 25 -2.44 -4.64 -3.76
N ALA A 26 -1.62 -5.44 -3.07
CA ALA A 26 -0.24 -5.08 -2.75
C ALA A 26 0.62 -4.89 -4.02
N VAL A 27 0.47 -5.79 -5.01
CA VAL A 27 1.20 -5.68 -6.28
C VAL A 27 0.74 -4.46 -7.07
N MET A 28 -0.58 -4.19 -7.13
CA MET A 28 -1.11 -3.00 -7.80
C MET A 28 -0.62 -1.72 -7.15
N LEU A 29 -0.64 -1.64 -5.81
CA LEU A 29 -0.10 -0.48 -5.08
C LEU A 29 1.39 -0.30 -5.36
N GLY A 30 2.19 -1.35 -5.15
CA GLY A 30 3.64 -1.31 -5.35
C GLY A 30 4.05 -0.97 -6.80
N ALA A 31 3.25 -1.38 -7.80
CA ALA A 31 3.50 -1.07 -9.19
C ALA A 31 3.03 0.32 -9.62
N ALA A 32 1.86 0.80 -9.11
CA ALA A 32 1.20 2.01 -9.59
C ALA A 32 1.53 3.27 -8.79
N ALA A 33 1.97 3.15 -7.52
CA ALA A 33 2.31 4.31 -6.70
C ALA A 33 3.36 5.20 -7.37
N THR A 34 3.14 6.51 -7.33
CA THR A 34 4.13 7.50 -7.78
C THR A 34 5.25 7.59 -6.74
N LEU A 35 6.43 7.11 -7.10
CA LEU A 35 7.62 7.18 -6.27
C LEU A 35 8.50 8.36 -6.70
N PRO A 36 9.18 9.04 -5.77
CA PRO A 36 10.17 10.05 -6.11
C PRO A 36 11.36 9.41 -6.85
N ASP A 37 12.12 10.20 -7.60
CA ASP A 37 13.34 9.72 -8.24
C ASP A 37 14.42 9.41 -7.21
N SER A 38 14.47 10.18 -6.11
CA SER A 38 15.31 9.95 -4.94
C SER A 38 14.60 10.44 -3.69
N GLY A 39 15.00 9.95 -2.51
CA GLY A 39 14.42 10.37 -1.23
C GLY A 39 13.92 9.21 -0.39
N ARG A 40 13.00 9.49 0.53
CA ARG A 40 12.52 8.54 1.54
C ARG A 40 11.09 8.09 1.27
N VAL A 41 10.90 6.79 1.29
CA VAL A 41 9.58 6.14 1.16
C VAL A 41 9.22 5.47 2.49
N LEU A 42 7.99 5.62 2.93
CA LEU A 42 7.43 4.90 4.08
C LEU A 42 6.35 3.94 3.60
N ASP A 43 6.45 2.67 3.99
CA ASP A 43 5.41 1.65 3.79
C ASP A 43 4.74 1.37 5.14
N ILE A 44 3.50 1.85 5.31
CA ILE A 44 2.73 1.72 6.56
C ILE A 44 1.94 0.41 6.54
N GLY A 45 2.16 -0.43 7.55
CA GLY A 45 1.55 -1.76 7.65
C GLY A 45 2.13 -2.68 6.58
N THR A 46 3.45 -2.80 6.55
CA THR A 46 4.18 -3.45 5.45
C THR A 46 3.89 -4.94 5.30
N GLY A 47 3.38 -5.60 6.35
CA GLY A 47 3.09 -7.03 6.34
C GLY A 47 4.31 -7.86 5.94
N THR A 48 4.27 -8.48 4.76
CA THR A 48 5.38 -9.28 4.21
C THR A 48 6.56 -8.46 3.69
N GLY A 49 6.48 -7.14 3.64
CA GLY A 49 7.51 -6.27 3.05
C GLY A 49 7.40 -6.09 1.53
N ILE A 50 6.39 -6.65 0.88
CA ILE A 50 6.31 -6.69 -0.59
C ILE A 50 6.29 -5.31 -1.23
N VAL A 51 5.52 -4.34 -0.70
CA VAL A 51 5.41 -3.00 -1.28
C VAL A 51 6.72 -2.24 -1.12
N ALA A 52 7.37 -2.35 0.04
CA ALA A 52 8.70 -1.79 0.30
C ALA A 52 9.75 -2.34 -0.67
N ILE A 53 9.79 -3.67 -0.89
CA ILE A 53 10.71 -4.33 -1.81
C ILE A 53 10.45 -3.86 -3.25
N MET A 54 9.19 -3.78 -3.69
CA MET A 54 8.82 -3.29 -5.01
C MET A 54 9.24 -1.83 -5.22
N ALA A 55 9.10 -0.97 -4.19
CA ALA A 55 9.55 0.42 -4.25
C ALA A 55 11.07 0.51 -4.44
N ALA A 56 11.84 -0.25 -3.69
CA ALA A 56 13.30 -0.29 -3.80
C ALA A 56 13.79 -0.88 -5.14
N GLN A 57 13.07 -1.86 -5.72
CA GLN A 57 13.34 -2.39 -7.06
C GLN A 57 13.12 -1.33 -8.14
N ARG A 58 12.05 -0.53 -8.04
CA ARG A 58 11.67 0.47 -9.04
C ARG A 58 12.57 1.70 -9.06
N ARG A 59 13.13 2.07 -7.91
CA ARG A 59 13.89 3.31 -7.75
C ARG A 59 15.22 3.04 -7.04
N PRO A 60 16.35 3.19 -7.74
CA PRO A 60 17.68 2.88 -7.17
C PRO A 60 18.11 3.88 -6.08
N ASP A 61 17.62 5.12 -6.14
CA ASP A 61 18.06 6.23 -5.28
C ASP A 61 17.07 6.54 -4.14
N VAL A 62 16.11 5.64 -3.86
CA VAL A 62 15.24 5.77 -2.69
C VAL A 62 15.70 4.88 -1.55
N THR A 63 15.50 5.35 -0.33
CA THR A 63 15.53 4.53 0.88
C THR A 63 14.11 4.29 1.36
N VAL A 64 13.82 3.10 1.86
CA VAL A 64 12.49 2.69 2.27
C VAL A 64 12.49 2.33 3.75
N THR A 65 11.59 2.92 4.51
CA THR A 65 11.24 2.46 5.85
C THR A 65 9.93 1.70 5.77
N ALA A 66 9.90 0.47 6.27
CA ALA A 66 8.75 -0.40 6.29
C ALA A 66 8.34 -0.61 7.75
N ILE A 67 7.17 -0.09 8.17
CA ILE A 67 6.74 -0.19 9.56
C ILE A 67 5.60 -1.20 9.70
N GLU A 68 5.71 -2.07 10.71
CA GLU A 68 4.74 -3.12 11.01
C GLU A 68 4.54 -3.23 12.53
N ILE A 69 3.29 -3.31 12.95
CA ILE A 69 2.94 -3.39 14.37
C ILE A 69 3.05 -4.82 14.91
N ASP A 70 2.79 -5.84 14.08
CA ASP A 70 2.90 -7.24 14.48
C ASP A 70 4.37 -7.69 14.44
N PRO A 71 4.96 -8.08 15.57
CA PRO A 71 6.36 -8.52 15.61
C PRO A 71 6.65 -9.72 14.70
N CYS A 72 5.71 -10.67 14.58
CA CYS A 72 5.91 -11.84 13.72
C CYS A 72 5.93 -11.48 12.25
N ALA A 73 5.04 -10.58 11.81
CA ALA A 73 5.02 -10.07 10.45
C ALA A 73 6.25 -9.19 10.16
N ALA A 74 6.69 -8.36 11.13
CA ALA A 74 7.90 -7.57 11.02
C ALA A 74 9.16 -8.43 10.87
N ASP A 75 9.27 -9.54 11.60
CA ASP A 75 10.39 -10.49 11.46
C ASP A 75 10.35 -11.21 10.11
N GLU A 76 9.16 -11.58 9.62
CA GLU A 76 9.00 -12.14 8.27
C GLU A 76 9.39 -11.12 7.18
N ALA A 77 8.96 -9.86 7.33
CA ALA A 77 9.37 -8.78 6.42
C ALA A 77 10.89 -8.57 6.41
N ARG A 78 11.55 -8.59 7.58
CA ARG A 78 13.02 -8.49 7.67
C ARG A 78 13.71 -9.64 6.93
N ALA A 79 13.21 -10.86 7.10
CA ALA A 79 13.75 -12.03 6.40
C ALA A 79 13.56 -11.91 4.88
N ASN A 80 12.38 -11.46 4.42
CA ASN A 80 12.10 -11.22 3.01
C ASN A 80 13.01 -10.14 2.43
N VAL A 81 13.15 -9.01 3.11
CA VAL A 81 14.04 -7.90 2.71
C VAL A 81 15.48 -8.38 2.63
N ALA A 82 15.97 -9.07 3.65
CA ALA A 82 17.35 -9.58 3.69
C ALA A 82 17.69 -10.53 2.53
N ALA A 83 16.70 -11.21 1.98
CA ALA A 83 16.85 -12.11 0.83
C ALA A 83 16.83 -11.37 -0.53
N THR A 84 16.75 -10.03 -0.56
CA THR A 84 16.70 -9.23 -1.79
C THR A 84 18.01 -8.50 -2.06
N PRO A 85 18.30 -8.12 -3.32
CA PRO A 85 19.45 -7.28 -3.67
C PRO A 85 19.40 -5.84 -3.12
N TRP A 86 18.27 -5.42 -2.52
CA TRP A 86 18.00 -4.05 -2.07
C TRP A 86 17.95 -3.92 -0.55
N SER A 87 18.41 -4.95 0.16
CA SER A 87 18.37 -5.02 1.63
C SER A 87 19.08 -3.87 2.33
N ASP A 88 20.10 -3.30 1.71
CA ASP A 88 20.87 -2.14 2.19
C ASP A 88 20.08 -0.82 2.16
N ARG A 89 18.96 -0.78 1.44
CA ARG A 89 18.10 0.41 1.27
C ARG A 89 16.71 0.29 1.89
N ILE A 90 16.43 -0.83 2.57
CA ILE A 90 15.12 -1.08 3.19
C ILE A 90 15.32 -1.36 4.68
N GLU A 91 14.78 -0.50 5.52
CA GLU A 91 14.74 -0.67 6.97
C GLU A 91 13.36 -1.15 7.41
N VAL A 92 13.30 -2.23 8.20
CA VAL A 92 12.04 -2.74 8.76
C VAL A 92 11.95 -2.40 10.25
N VAL A 93 10.99 -1.56 10.60
CA VAL A 93 10.69 -1.12 11.96
C VAL A 93 9.52 -1.91 12.51
N CYS A 94 9.70 -2.58 13.65
CA CYS A 94 8.58 -3.15 14.41
C CYS A 94 8.07 -2.08 15.37
N GLY A 95 6.85 -1.59 15.15
CA GLY A 95 6.32 -0.52 15.97
C GLY A 95 4.95 -0.03 15.52
N ASP A 96 4.37 0.79 16.38
CA ASP A 96 3.09 1.43 16.13
C ASP A 96 3.30 2.78 15.44
N VAL A 97 2.91 2.87 14.18
CA VAL A 97 3.05 4.10 13.38
C VAL A 97 2.28 5.29 13.95
N ARG A 98 1.24 5.04 14.76
CA ARG A 98 0.44 6.09 15.40
C ARG A 98 1.28 6.93 16.36
N THR A 99 2.21 6.29 17.07
CA THR A 99 3.08 6.90 18.07
C THR A 99 4.52 7.09 17.61
N TRP A 100 4.93 6.42 16.52
CA TRP A 100 6.26 6.57 15.95
C TRP A 100 6.43 7.96 15.31
N ASP A 101 7.52 8.64 15.61
CA ASP A 101 7.80 10.01 15.17
C ASP A 101 8.55 10.10 13.83
N GLY A 102 8.78 8.96 13.16
CA GLY A 102 9.55 8.91 11.91
C GLY A 102 11.05 9.07 12.14
N ASP A 103 11.54 8.90 13.36
CA ASP A 103 12.93 9.18 13.76
C ASP A 103 13.34 10.63 13.41
N GLY A 104 12.41 11.56 13.55
CA GLY A 104 12.60 12.98 13.22
C GLY A 104 12.69 13.27 11.72
N ARG A 105 12.26 12.32 10.86
CA ARG A 105 12.34 12.45 9.40
C ARG A 105 10.95 12.61 8.79
N ALA A 106 10.84 13.37 7.70
CA ALA A 106 9.67 13.38 6.85
C ALA A 106 9.91 12.51 5.62
N PHE A 107 8.83 11.99 5.01
CA PHE A 107 8.86 11.09 3.88
C PHE A 107 8.34 11.75 2.60
N ASP A 108 9.07 11.55 1.50
CA ASP A 108 8.72 12.09 0.19
C ASP A 108 7.57 11.29 -0.46
N CYS A 109 7.44 10.03 -0.08
CA CYS A 109 6.33 9.18 -0.45
C CYS A 109 5.93 8.30 0.72
N ILE A 110 4.63 8.20 0.98
CA ILE A 110 4.05 7.25 1.93
C ILE A 110 3.11 6.34 1.16
N VAL A 111 3.21 5.04 1.37
CA VAL A 111 2.30 4.04 0.79
C VAL A 111 1.65 3.22 1.90
N SER A 112 0.41 2.75 1.68
CA SER A 112 -0.26 1.82 2.59
C SER A 112 -1.26 0.95 1.86
N ASN A 113 -1.28 -0.33 2.21
CA ASN A 113 -2.34 -1.28 1.89
C ASN A 113 -2.97 -1.74 3.21
N PRO A 114 -3.79 -0.90 3.85
CA PRO A 114 -4.32 -1.20 5.18
C PRO A 114 -5.27 -2.40 5.16
N PRO A 115 -5.41 -3.13 6.26
CA PRO A 115 -6.36 -4.22 6.35
C PRO A 115 -7.80 -3.69 6.29
N TYR A 116 -8.64 -4.28 5.43
CA TYR A 116 -10.06 -3.96 5.32
C TYR A 116 -10.87 -5.07 5.96
N TYR A 117 -11.55 -4.77 7.05
CA TYR A 117 -12.56 -5.64 7.60
C TYR A 117 -13.92 -5.29 6.97
N GLU A 118 -14.57 -6.24 6.33
CA GLU A 118 -15.90 -6.07 5.68
C GLU A 118 -17.03 -5.66 6.66
N GLY A 119 -16.74 -5.36 7.90
CA GLY A 119 -17.67 -4.91 8.95
C GLY A 119 -17.58 -3.42 9.32
N MET A 120 -16.64 -2.64 8.80
CA MET A 120 -16.49 -1.22 9.15
C MET A 120 -17.60 -0.30 8.61
N LEU A 121 -18.38 -0.75 7.62
CA LEU A 121 -19.43 0.04 6.96
C LEU A 121 -20.87 -0.29 7.43
N ARG A 122 -21.06 -1.28 8.32
CA ARG A 122 -22.39 -1.60 8.88
C ARG A 122 -22.41 -1.28 10.37
N GLY A 123 -22.87 -0.07 10.68
CA GLY A 123 -23.06 0.41 12.04
C GLY A 123 -24.23 -0.23 12.77
N ASP A 124 -24.18 -1.51 13.11
CA ASP A 124 -25.23 -2.17 13.91
C ASP A 124 -24.67 -3.22 14.91
N ASP A 125 -23.51 -3.00 15.52
CA ASP A 125 -23.16 -3.75 16.72
C ASP A 125 -22.20 -2.96 17.64
N HIS A 126 -22.76 -2.00 18.36
CA HIS A 126 -22.02 -1.12 19.28
C HIS A 126 -21.31 -1.83 20.44
N GLY A 127 -21.61 -3.09 20.72
CA GLY A 127 -21.10 -3.76 21.90
C GLY A 127 -19.83 -4.61 21.70
N ARG A 128 -19.52 -5.03 20.45
CA ARG A 128 -18.33 -5.85 20.15
C ARG A 128 -17.20 -5.10 19.47
N ASN A 129 -17.48 -3.92 18.95
CA ASN A 129 -16.53 -3.11 18.20
C ASN A 129 -15.58 -2.28 19.07
N ILE A 130 -15.97 -1.95 20.33
CA ILE A 130 -15.18 -1.06 21.20
C ILE A 130 -13.81 -1.65 21.54
N ALA A 131 -13.71 -2.97 21.75
CA ALA A 131 -12.43 -3.62 22.09
C ALA A 131 -11.51 -3.87 20.88
N ARG A 132 -12.01 -3.74 19.63
CA ARG A 132 -11.21 -3.88 18.39
C ARG A 132 -10.83 -2.55 17.76
N HIS A 133 -11.53 -1.45 18.11
CA HIS A 133 -11.24 -0.11 17.59
C HIS A 133 -9.92 0.47 18.10
N ASP A 134 -9.46 0.05 19.29
CA ASP A 134 -8.19 0.52 19.85
C ASP A 134 -6.96 -0.14 19.20
N GLU A 135 -7.14 -1.26 18.48
CA GLU A 135 -6.04 -2.02 17.87
C GLU A 135 -5.90 -1.82 16.35
N THR A 136 -6.93 -1.26 15.67
CA THR A 136 -6.91 -1.14 14.21
C THR A 136 -6.59 0.26 13.74
N LEU A 137 -5.75 0.37 12.71
CA LEU A 137 -5.46 1.62 12.01
C LEU A 137 -6.65 1.99 11.12
N ASP A 138 -7.59 2.79 11.63
CA ASP A 138 -8.73 3.29 10.85
C ASP A 138 -8.32 4.38 9.85
N MET A 139 -9.22 4.77 8.95
CA MET A 139 -8.93 5.75 7.90
C MET A 139 -8.56 7.14 8.46
N ALA A 140 -9.19 7.57 9.55
CA ALA A 140 -8.91 8.85 10.17
C ALA A 140 -7.49 8.86 10.78
N THR A 141 -7.17 7.82 11.51
CA THR A 141 -5.84 7.63 12.11
C THR A 141 -4.75 7.46 11.05
N LEU A 142 -5.02 6.68 10.00
CA LEU A 142 -4.07 6.49 8.90
C LEU A 142 -3.77 7.81 8.18
N THR A 143 -4.80 8.59 7.82
CA THR A 143 -4.62 9.87 7.12
C THR A 143 -3.94 10.92 8.01
N ALA A 144 -4.29 10.99 9.29
CA ALA A 144 -3.63 11.88 10.25
C ALA A 144 -2.14 11.52 10.42
N THR A 145 -1.84 10.21 10.54
CA THR A 145 -0.47 9.72 10.65
C THR A 145 0.33 10.00 9.38
N ALA A 146 -0.25 9.71 8.21
CA ALA A 146 0.38 10.01 6.94
C ALA A 146 0.64 11.52 6.79
N ALA A 147 -0.34 12.37 7.09
CA ALA A 147 -0.16 13.82 7.04
C ALA A 147 0.96 14.29 7.98
N ARG A 148 1.09 13.74 9.18
CA ARG A 148 2.13 14.09 10.14
C ARG A 148 3.53 13.74 9.66
N LEU A 149 3.69 12.59 8.99
CA LEU A 149 4.97 12.06 8.54
C LEU A 149 5.36 12.49 7.12
N LEU A 150 4.41 13.04 6.34
CA LEU A 150 4.62 13.42 4.95
C LEU A 150 5.40 14.73 4.83
N ALA A 151 6.41 14.75 3.97
CA ALA A 151 7.09 15.97 3.55
C ALA A 151 6.11 16.96 2.88
N GLU A 152 6.48 18.25 2.82
CA GLU A 152 5.60 19.31 2.29
C GLU A 152 5.11 19.01 0.86
N ASP A 153 6.01 18.58 -0.02
CA ASP A 153 5.70 18.22 -1.41
C ASP A 153 5.50 16.70 -1.62
N GLY A 154 5.40 15.95 -0.52
CA GLY A 154 5.28 14.49 -0.52
C GLY A 154 3.95 13.99 -1.08
N THR A 155 3.90 12.69 -1.39
CA THR A 155 2.70 12.00 -1.88
C THR A 155 2.32 10.87 -0.96
N PHE A 156 1.08 10.85 -0.48
CA PHE A 156 0.50 9.71 0.23
C PHE A 156 -0.35 8.89 -0.75
N THR A 157 -0.03 7.61 -0.89
CA THR A 157 -0.72 6.68 -1.80
C THR A 157 -1.30 5.52 -1.01
N VAL A 158 -2.58 5.26 -1.21
CA VAL A 158 -3.28 4.16 -0.53
C VAL A 158 -4.14 3.39 -1.51
N ILE A 159 -4.21 2.07 -1.34
CA ILE A 159 -5.20 1.24 -2.05
C ILE A 159 -6.33 0.91 -1.08
N VAL A 160 -7.58 1.11 -1.52
CA VAL A 160 -8.79 0.93 -0.70
C VAL A 160 -9.92 0.26 -1.51
N PRO A 161 -10.92 -0.37 -0.86
CA PRO A 161 -12.18 -0.69 -1.52
C PRO A 161 -12.82 0.58 -2.11
N ALA A 162 -13.49 0.44 -3.26
CA ALA A 162 -14.07 1.60 -3.95
C ALA A 162 -15.18 2.30 -3.13
N ASP A 163 -15.85 1.59 -2.26
CA ASP A 163 -16.87 2.10 -1.34
C ASP A 163 -16.30 2.85 -0.12
N ALA A 164 -15.00 2.76 0.13
CA ALA A 164 -14.31 3.50 1.19
C ALA A 164 -13.83 4.90 0.74
N GLU A 165 -14.02 5.27 -0.55
CA GLU A 165 -13.51 6.53 -1.12
C GLU A 165 -13.94 7.76 -0.34
N ASP A 166 -15.24 7.90 -0.09
CA ASP A 166 -15.79 9.10 0.56
C ASP A 166 -15.25 9.28 1.98
N SER A 167 -15.16 8.20 2.76
CA SER A 167 -14.60 8.21 4.11
C SER A 167 -13.11 8.58 4.10
N LEU A 168 -12.34 8.00 3.17
CA LEU A 168 -10.91 8.31 3.00
C LEU A 168 -10.70 9.79 2.65
N LEU A 169 -11.43 10.30 1.66
CA LEU A 169 -11.25 11.68 1.20
C LEU A 169 -11.71 12.71 2.25
N HIS A 170 -12.76 12.40 3.01
CA HIS A 170 -13.18 13.24 4.13
C HIS A 170 -12.08 13.31 5.19
N SER A 171 -11.60 12.16 5.64
CA SER A 171 -10.51 12.10 6.65
C SER A 171 -9.21 12.74 6.15
N ALA A 172 -8.90 12.62 4.86
CA ALA A 172 -7.73 13.26 4.25
C ALA A 172 -7.85 14.79 4.26
N ALA A 173 -9.04 15.32 3.91
CA ALA A 173 -9.31 16.75 3.90
C ALA A 173 -9.18 17.37 5.30
N ASP A 174 -9.64 16.68 6.34
CA ASP A 174 -9.47 17.10 7.74
C ASP A 174 -8.00 17.24 8.15
N ASN A 175 -7.11 16.53 7.45
CA ASN A 175 -5.67 16.56 7.68
C ASN A 175 -4.88 17.36 6.62
N GLY A 176 -5.59 18.20 5.83
CA GLY A 176 -4.96 19.07 4.84
C GLY A 176 -4.39 18.33 3.61
N LEU A 177 -4.91 17.13 3.32
CA LEU A 177 -4.54 16.36 2.14
C LEU A 177 -5.69 16.36 1.13
N ALA A 178 -5.37 16.47 -0.15
CA ALA A 178 -6.34 16.44 -1.23
C ALA A 178 -5.93 15.44 -2.31
N MET A 179 -6.91 14.80 -2.96
CA MET A 179 -6.68 13.82 -4.01
C MET A 179 -6.02 14.47 -5.23
N SER A 180 -4.85 13.97 -5.61
CA SER A 180 -4.11 14.39 -6.81
C SER A 180 -4.25 13.37 -7.96
N ARG A 181 -4.43 12.09 -7.64
CA ARG A 181 -4.61 11.02 -8.63
C ARG A 181 -5.54 9.94 -8.10
N ARG A 182 -6.35 9.38 -8.99
CA ARG A 182 -7.18 8.21 -8.73
C ARG A 182 -7.03 7.19 -9.83
N ILE A 183 -6.83 5.92 -9.46
CA ILE A 183 -6.78 4.78 -10.37
C ILE A 183 -7.90 3.81 -9.99
N ASP A 184 -8.85 3.60 -10.89
CA ASP A 184 -9.86 2.56 -10.76
C ASP A 184 -9.25 1.20 -11.11
N VAL A 185 -9.18 0.29 -10.15
CA VAL A 185 -8.71 -1.09 -10.36
C VAL A 185 -9.91 -1.99 -10.59
N VAL A 186 -10.02 -2.51 -11.81
CA VAL A 186 -11.15 -3.31 -12.26
C VAL A 186 -10.68 -4.74 -12.52
N THR A 187 -11.34 -5.72 -11.94
CA THR A 187 -10.96 -7.12 -12.11
C THR A 187 -11.12 -7.62 -13.55
N LYS A 188 -12.12 -7.09 -14.28
CA LYS A 188 -12.40 -7.43 -15.67
C LYS A 188 -13.03 -6.22 -16.38
N GLU A 189 -12.66 -5.99 -17.62
CA GLU A 189 -13.26 -4.93 -18.44
C GLU A 189 -14.79 -4.92 -18.38
N GLY A 190 -15.37 -3.72 -18.28
CA GLY A 190 -16.83 -3.53 -18.19
C GLY A 190 -17.42 -3.74 -16.80
N LYS A 191 -16.63 -4.13 -15.79
CA LYS A 191 -17.07 -4.20 -14.40
C LYS A 191 -16.83 -2.87 -13.67
N ALA A 192 -17.54 -2.66 -12.58
CA ALA A 192 -17.26 -1.57 -11.66
C ALA A 192 -15.92 -1.83 -10.92
N PRO A 193 -15.19 -0.79 -10.51
CA PRO A 193 -13.98 -0.94 -9.72
C PRO A 193 -14.31 -1.56 -8.36
N LYS A 194 -13.51 -2.55 -7.95
CA LYS A 194 -13.57 -3.12 -6.60
C LYS A 194 -12.57 -2.47 -5.66
N ARG A 195 -11.49 -1.98 -6.22
CA ARG A 195 -10.40 -1.25 -5.53
C ARG A 195 -10.12 0.04 -6.26
N ILE A 196 -9.66 1.00 -5.50
CA ILE A 196 -9.12 2.25 -6.03
C ILE A 196 -7.77 2.51 -5.39
N ILE A 197 -6.85 3.07 -6.16
CA ILE A 197 -5.61 3.63 -5.63
C ILE A 197 -5.78 5.14 -5.66
N ILE A 198 -5.58 5.78 -4.51
CA ILE A 198 -5.69 7.23 -4.38
C ILE A 198 -4.34 7.78 -3.95
N GLU A 199 -3.84 8.76 -4.71
CA GLU A 199 -2.71 9.59 -4.33
C GLU A 199 -3.20 10.93 -3.83
N MET A 200 -2.66 11.37 -2.70
CA MET A 200 -3.03 12.60 -2.01
C MET A 200 -1.79 13.44 -1.73
N LYS A 201 -1.96 14.75 -1.79
CA LYS A 201 -0.92 15.76 -1.54
C LYS A 201 -1.50 16.94 -0.76
N ARG A 202 -0.63 17.77 -0.17
CA ARG A 202 -1.04 19.02 0.48
C ARG A 202 -1.47 20.07 -0.53
N LYS A 203 -0.79 20.12 -1.68
CA LYS A 203 -1.07 21.06 -2.77
C LYS A 203 -1.32 20.28 -4.05
N ILE A 204 -2.40 20.61 -4.73
CA ILE A 204 -2.77 19.98 -5.99
C ILE A 204 -3.08 21.05 -7.03
N ASP A 205 -2.60 20.83 -8.25
CA ASP A 205 -2.93 21.67 -9.42
C ASP A 205 -4.00 20.99 -10.28
N VAL A 206 -3.86 19.69 -10.50
CA VAL A 206 -4.73 18.90 -11.38
C VAL A 206 -5.01 17.52 -10.75
N ILE A 207 -6.24 17.07 -10.83
CA ILE A 207 -6.65 15.72 -10.46
C ILE A 207 -6.56 14.82 -11.69
N ARG A 208 -5.77 13.74 -11.61
CA ARG A 208 -5.68 12.72 -12.66
C ARG A 208 -6.61 11.55 -12.32
N ARG A 209 -7.33 11.06 -13.33
CA ARG A 209 -8.17 9.87 -13.19
C ARG A 209 -7.78 8.84 -14.24
N GLU A 210 -7.53 7.63 -13.78
CA GLU A 210 -7.06 6.52 -14.60
C GLU A 210 -7.91 5.28 -14.28
N LYS A 211 -7.86 4.29 -15.17
CA LYS A 211 -8.56 3.03 -14.97
C LYS A 211 -7.68 1.90 -15.49
N ILE A 212 -7.44 0.90 -14.66
CA ILE A 212 -6.69 -0.28 -15.03
C ILE A 212 -7.59 -1.51 -14.90
N ALA A 213 -7.82 -2.20 -16.00
CA ALA A 213 -8.49 -3.49 -16.00
C ALA A 213 -7.42 -4.59 -15.93
N ILE A 214 -7.56 -5.51 -14.97
CA ILE A 214 -6.63 -6.63 -14.83
C ILE A 214 -6.80 -7.60 -16.00
N ARG A 215 -8.07 -7.91 -16.34
CA ARG A 215 -8.40 -8.82 -17.45
C ARG A 215 -9.33 -8.16 -18.45
N ASP A 216 -9.15 -8.53 -19.72
CA ASP A 216 -10.03 -8.18 -20.82
C ASP A 216 -11.36 -8.95 -20.75
N ARG A 217 -12.25 -8.74 -21.74
CA ARG A 217 -13.54 -9.42 -21.83
C ARG A 217 -13.41 -10.92 -22.06
N HIS A 218 -12.30 -11.39 -22.56
CA HIS A 218 -12.00 -12.80 -22.85
C HIS A 218 -11.32 -13.51 -21.66
N GLY A 219 -10.87 -12.76 -20.66
CA GLY A 219 -10.23 -13.30 -19.46
C GLY A 219 -8.70 -13.27 -19.51
N ASN A 220 -8.09 -12.74 -20.57
CA ASN A 220 -6.66 -12.55 -20.65
C ASN A 220 -6.25 -11.32 -19.85
N TYR A 221 -4.99 -11.26 -19.41
CA TYR A 221 -4.46 -10.03 -18.84
C TYR A 221 -4.42 -8.92 -19.89
N THR A 222 -4.78 -7.70 -19.49
CA THR A 222 -4.70 -6.55 -20.41
C THR A 222 -3.25 -6.12 -20.60
N ASP A 223 -2.94 -5.50 -21.74
CA ASP A 223 -1.61 -4.96 -22.02
C ASP A 223 -1.19 -3.90 -21.01
N GLU A 224 -2.16 -3.13 -20.49
CA GLU A 224 -1.93 -2.10 -19.48
C GLU A 224 -1.49 -2.72 -18.15
N TYR A 225 -2.23 -3.74 -17.66
CA TYR A 225 -1.87 -4.47 -16.46
C TYR A 225 -0.53 -5.21 -16.62
N ALA A 226 -0.32 -5.86 -17.77
CA ALA A 226 0.92 -6.58 -18.08
C ALA A 226 2.12 -5.63 -18.11
N ARG A 227 1.96 -4.43 -18.67
CA ARG A 227 3.00 -3.40 -18.72
C ARG A 227 3.32 -2.85 -17.33
N LEU A 228 2.28 -2.62 -16.51
CA LEU A 228 2.44 -2.11 -15.16
C LEU A 228 3.15 -3.09 -14.22
N THR A 229 2.80 -4.38 -14.31
CA THR A 229 3.26 -5.42 -13.38
C THR A 229 4.33 -6.35 -13.95
N GLY A 230 4.67 -6.15 -15.23
CA GLY A 230 5.56 -7.02 -15.98
C GLY A 230 6.99 -7.12 -15.45
N ASP A 231 7.48 -6.10 -14.75
CA ASP A 231 8.80 -6.14 -14.11
C ASP A 231 8.84 -7.03 -12.87
N PHE A 232 7.67 -7.39 -12.35
CA PHE A 232 7.55 -8.18 -11.13
C PHE A 232 7.18 -9.64 -11.40
N TYR A 233 6.08 -9.91 -12.11
CA TYR A 233 5.60 -11.27 -12.34
C TYR A 233 6.47 -12.05 -13.33
N LYS A 234 6.78 -13.32 -12.99
CA LYS A 234 7.53 -14.23 -13.89
C LYS A 234 6.79 -14.50 -15.19
N GLN A 235 5.49 -14.71 -15.11
CA GLN A 235 4.59 -14.94 -16.25
C GLN A 235 3.23 -14.35 -15.92
N LEU A 236 2.65 -13.65 -16.88
CA LEU A 236 1.27 -13.20 -16.91
C LEU A 236 0.57 -14.02 -17.99
N ASN A 237 0.04 -15.21 -17.61
CA ASN A 237 -0.71 -16.10 -18.52
C ASN A 237 -2.21 -15.92 -18.31
#